data_de247638c51ba51c866d3e08f1a6171e
#
_entry.id   de247638c51ba51c866d3e08f1a6171e
#
_cell.length_a   1.000
_cell.length_b   1.000
_cell.length_c   1.000
_cell.angle_alpha   90.00
_cell.angle_beta   90.00
_cell.angle_gamma   90.00
#
_symmetry.space_group_name_H-M   'P 1'
#
loop_
_entity.id
_entity.type
_entity.pdbx_description
1 polymer ?
#
loop_
_entity_poly.entity_id
_entity_poly.type
_entity_poly.pdbx_seq_one_letter_code
_entity_poly.pdbx_strand_id
1 'polypeptide(L)'
;MKNIIVMPNFREDDSKPQQIFVDNCRQSWKNWCKINNCEFFEIEQPITSFDHVPPQAQKMWVYDILEHNGIEFDQAALVDYDTFILPTCPNFFETSNNMFCAVPDNGFGPQINRLIQLFKKAWYPNSPVTWDNYFNSGFFVFNKSHKDLFAKCIEFYENNKNEFAVLNKADDLNDQTIFNFVLHDLGHELKILPRSYNVLDWHCKNFFATYIDEKGRTINAADSIRDSINIFHLTGDYGFRNDASSFLLSNFYPNA
;
A
#
# COMPACT_ATOMS: atom_id res chain seq x y z
N MET A 1 20.40 7.68 9.28
CA MET A 1 19.11 6.99 9.48
C MET A 1 18.97 5.99 8.35
N LYS A 2 18.75 4.72 8.69
CA LYS A 2 18.60 3.65 7.70
C LYS A 2 17.13 3.47 7.38
N ASN A 3 16.71 3.92 6.20
CA ASN A 3 15.34 3.81 5.73
C ASN A 3 15.22 2.71 4.70
N ILE A 4 14.14 1.94 4.74
CA ILE A 4 13.89 0.84 3.80
C ILE A 4 12.49 0.92 3.20
N ILE A 5 12.36 0.50 1.95
CA ILE A 5 11.08 0.16 1.32
C ILE A 5 10.92 -1.35 1.36
N VAL A 6 9.76 -1.81 1.79
CA VAL A 6 9.41 -3.24 1.85
C VAL A 6 8.22 -3.47 0.93
N MET A 7 8.42 -4.31 -0.09
CA MET A 7 7.39 -4.66 -1.07
C MET A 7 7.07 -6.15 -0.97
N PRO A 8 5.98 -6.54 -0.32
CA PRO A 8 5.46 -7.90 -0.43
C PRO A 8 4.97 -8.16 -1.85
N ASN A 9 5.58 -9.11 -2.54
CA ASN A 9 5.22 -9.54 -3.88
C ASN A 9 5.15 -11.06 -3.89
N PHE A 10 4.22 -11.60 -3.12
CA PHE A 10 4.06 -13.04 -2.97
C PHE A 10 3.55 -13.66 -4.28
N ARG A 11 4.33 -14.60 -4.81
CA ARG A 11 3.96 -15.35 -6.01
C ARG A 11 3.22 -16.61 -5.63
N GLU A 12 2.06 -16.80 -6.21
CA GLU A 12 1.28 -18.05 -6.04
C GLU A 12 1.97 -19.23 -6.74
N ASP A 13 2.65 -18.96 -7.86
CA ASP A 13 3.22 -19.99 -8.74
C ASP A 13 4.32 -19.37 -9.61
N ASP A 14 5.54 -19.86 -9.46
CA ASP A 14 6.71 -19.43 -10.27
C ASP A 14 6.56 -19.72 -11.76
N SER A 15 5.62 -20.61 -12.15
CA SER A 15 5.32 -20.91 -13.55
C SER A 15 4.53 -19.81 -14.28
N LYS A 16 3.87 -18.90 -13.54
CA LYS A 16 3.13 -17.78 -14.14
C LYS A 16 4.08 -16.63 -14.47
N PRO A 17 4.04 -16.12 -15.73
CA PRO A 17 4.84 -14.97 -16.08
C PRO A 17 4.46 -13.79 -15.20
N GLN A 18 5.46 -13.10 -14.69
CA GLN A 18 5.25 -11.88 -13.92
C GLN A 18 4.55 -10.83 -14.79
N GLN A 19 3.60 -10.14 -14.19
CA GLN A 19 2.88 -9.07 -14.91
C GLN A 19 3.79 -7.87 -15.15
N ILE A 20 3.75 -7.27 -16.33
CA ILE A 20 4.57 -6.11 -16.70
C ILE A 20 4.43 -4.97 -15.69
N PHE A 21 3.22 -4.73 -15.18
CA PHE A 21 3.00 -3.68 -14.21
C PHE A 21 3.77 -3.89 -12.90
N VAL A 22 3.95 -5.13 -12.46
CA VAL A 22 4.73 -5.45 -11.24
C VAL A 22 6.19 -5.06 -11.44
N ASP A 23 6.77 -5.39 -12.60
CA ASP A 23 8.16 -5.02 -12.91
C ASP A 23 8.32 -3.50 -12.99
N ASN A 24 7.38 -2.80 -13.62
CA ASN A 24 7.39 -1.35 -13.75
C ASN A 24 7.24 -0.67 -12.37
N CYS A 25 6.33 -1.13 -11.52
CA CYS A 25 6.15 -0.64 -10.16
C CYS A 25 7.41 -0.87 -9.32
N ARG A 26 7.94 -2.08 -9.33
CA ARG A 26 9.21 -2.41 -8.66
C ARG A 26 10.35 -1.51 -9.12
N GLN A 27 10.47 -1.28 -10.42
CA GLN A 27 11.53 -0.43 -10.98
C GLN A 27 11.38 1.02 -10.53
N SER A 28 10.16 1.54 -10.45
CA SER A 28 9.91 2.90 -9.95
C SER A 28 10.40 3.06 -8.50
N TRP A 29 10.07 2.12 -7.62
CA TRP A 29 10.53 2.11 -6.22
C TRP A 29 12.04 1.97 -6.09
N LYS A 30 12.68 1.07 -6.86
CA LYS A 30 14.15 0.93 -6.88
C LYS A 30 14.84 2.22 -7.32
N ASN A 31 14.29 2.92 -8.31
CA ASN A 31 14.84 4.19 -8.78
C ASN A 31 14.66 5.30 -7.74
N TRP A 32 13.47 5.39 -7.11
CA TRP A 32 13.22 6.35 -6.04
C TRP A 32 14.13 6.10 -4.82
N CYS A 33 14.36 4.84 -4.46
CA CYS A 33 15.30 4.46 -3.40
C CYS A 33 16.72 4.95 -3.68
N LYS A 34 17.20 4.82 -4.92
CA LYS A 34 18.53 5.34 -5.30
C LYS A 34 18.61 6.85 -5.14
N ILE A 35 17.56 7.60 -5.51
CA ILE A 35 17.49 9.06 -5.39
C ILE A 35 17.52 9.47 -3.92
N ASN A 36 16.82 8.75 -3.05
CA ASN A 36 16.60 9.10 -1.64
C ASN A 36 17.52 8.36 -0.66
N ASN A 37 18.51 7.62 -1.17
CA ASN A 37 19.49 6.86 -0.35
C ASN A 37 18.81 5.96 0.69
N CYS A 38 17.81 5.18 0.24
CA CYS A 38 17.17 4.14 1.05
C CYS A 38 17.31 2.75 0.39
N GLU A 39 17.16 1.70 1.18
CA GLU A 39 17.24 0.32 0.69
C GLU A 39 15.86 -0.14 0.19
N PHE A 40 15.86 -1.08 -0.76
CA PHE A 40 14.67 -1.74 -1.26
C PHE A 40 14.74 -3.23 -0.94
N PHE A 41 13.74 -3.72 -0.23
CA PHE A 41 13.61 -5.13 0.15
C PHE A 41 12.30 -5.69 -0.39
N GLU A 42 12.39 -6.70 -1.26
CA GLU A 42 11.24 -7.40 -1.83
C GLU A 42 11.05 -8.75 -1.14
N ILE A 43 9.83 -9.06 -0.73
CA ILE A 43 9.47 -10.35 -0.14
C ILE A 43 8.75 -11.15 -1.22
N GLU A 44 9.44 -12.08 -1.86
CA GLU A 44 8.88 -12.88 -2.97
C GLU A 44 8.26 -14.20 -2.50
N GLN A 45 8.71 -14.72 -1.37
CA GLN A 45 8.24 -16.01 -0.86
C GLN A 45 7.15 -15.81 0.20
N PRO A 46 6.01 -16.49 0.09
CA PRO A 46 5.00 -16.46 1.13
C PRO A 46 5.54 -17.10 2.42
N ILE A 47 5.10 -16.59 3.56
CA ILE A 47 5.47 -17.13 4.88
C ILE A 47 4.84 -18.48 5.10
N THR A 48 3.63 -18.67 4.58
CA THR A 48 2.85 -19.90 4.67
C THR A 48 2.01 -20.07 3.40
N SER A 49 1.45 -21.27 3.22
CA SER A 49 0.53 -21.55 2.12
C SER A 49 -0.64 -20.54 2.10
N PHE A 50 -1.04 -20.12 0.91
CA PHE A 50 -2.20 -19.24 0.71
C PHE A 50 -3.54 -19.87 1.14
N ASP A 51 -3.59 -21.19 1.26
CA ASP A 51 -4.76 -21.89 1.82
C ASP A 51 -4.94 -21.60 3.33
N HIS A 52 -3.84 -21.25 4.02
CA HIS A 52 -3.86 -20.94 5.45
C HIS A 52 -3.97 -19.44 5.72
N VAL A 53 -3.24 -18.64 4.97
CA VAL A 53 -3.22 -17.18 5.11
C VAL A 53 -3.23 -16.56 3.71
N PRO A 54 -4.28 -15.84 3.32
CA PRO A 54 -4.35 -15.22 2.00
C PRO A 54 -3.22 -14.19 1.82
N PRO A 55 -2.79 -13.94 0.57
CA PRO A 55 -1.63 -13.10 0.27
C PRO A 55 -1.67 -11.73 0.97
N GLN A 56 -2.82 -11.08 0.96
CA GLN A 56 -2.99 -9.76 1.58
C GLN A 56 -2.72 -9.79 3.10
N ALA A 57 -3.21 -10.82 3.78
CA ALA A 57 -3.04 -10.97 5.22
C ALA A 57 -1.58 -11.26 5.62
N GLN A 58 -0.77 -11.83 4.72
CA GLN A 58 0.66 -12.11 4.99
C GLN A 58 1.49 -10.84 5.22
N LYS A 59 1.01 -9.66 4.86
CA LYS A 59 1.65 -8.36 5.20
C LYS A 59 1.82 -8.18 6.71
N MET A 60 0.99 -8.79 7.54
CA MET A 60 1.09 -8.68 9.00
C MET A 60 2.40 -9.28 9.54
N TRP A 61 3.02 -10.22 8.82
CA TRP A 61 4.29 -10.85 9.21
C TRP A 61 5.53 -10.10 8.70
N VAL A 62 5.37 -8.98 8.01
CA VAL A 62 6.49 -8.22 7.43
C VAL A 62 7.53 -7.86 8.49
N TYR A 63 7.12 -7.45 9.68
CA TYR A 63 8.06 -7.11 10.73
C TYR A 63 8.91 -8.32 11.15
N ASP A 64 8.29 -9.48 11.36
CA ASP A 64 8.97 -10.72 11.74
C ASP A 64 9.92 -11.20 10.63
N ILE A 65 9.54 -11.02 9.36
CA ILE A 65 10.42 -11.34 8.22
C ILE A 65 11.67 -10.47 8.24
N LEU A 66 11.54 -9.16 8.48
CA LEU A 66 12.66 -8.25 8.55
C LEU A 66 13.62 -8.64 9.69
N GLU A 67 13.10 -8.92 10.89
CA GLU A 67 13.89 -9.39 12.02
C GLU A 67 14.59 -10.73 11.73
N HIS A 68 13.85 -11.70 11.20
CA HIS A 68 14.40 -13.04 10.91
C HIS A 68 15.55 -12.98 9.90
N ASN A 69 15.47 -12.06 8.94
CA ASN A 69 16.52 -11.87 7.94
C ASN A 69 17.63 -10.89 8.39
N GLY A 70 17.60 -10.42 9.64
CA GLY A 70 18.58 -9.47 10.15
C GLY A 70 18.58 -8.12 9.44
N ILE A 71 17.45 -7.72 8.88
CA ILE A 71 17.29 -6.43 8.19
C ILE A 71 17.11 -5.32 9.22
N GLU A 72 18.17 -4.54 9.39
CA GLU A 72 18.15 -3.38 10.29
C GLU A 72 17.56 -2.16 9.58
N PHE A 73 16.67 -1.43 10.27
CA PHE A 73 16.09 -0.19 9.77
C PHE A 73 15.76 0.76 10.92
N ASP A 74 15.74 2.05 10.65
CA ASP A 74 15.19 3.08 11.54
C ASP A 74 13.71 3.31 11.22
N GLN A 75 13.40 3.44 9.92
CA GLN A 75 12.03 3.55 9.40
C GLN A 75 11.87 2.63 8.19
N ALA A 76 10.68 2.06 8.05
CA ALA A 76 10.29 1.25 6.90
C ALA A 76 8.99 1.77 6.29
N ALA A 77 8.86 1.70 4.97
CA ALA A 77 7.58 1.87 4.31
C ALA A 77 7.16 0.55 3.67
N LEU A 78 5.97 0.07 4.03
CA LEU A 78 5.33 -1.05 3.36
C LEU A 78 4.56 -0.51 2.17
N VAL A 79 4.79 -1.13 1.00
CA VAL A 79 4.18 -0.72 -0.26
C VAL A 79 3.64 -1.93 -1.01
N ASP A 80 2.44 -1.83 -1.59
CA ASP A 80 1.90 -2.89 -2.42
C ASP A 80 2.65 -2.99 -3.75
N TYR A 81 2.73 -4.19 -4.31
CA TYR A 81 3.45 -4.47 -5.56
C TYR A 81 2.82 -3.79 -6.79
N ASP A 82 1.61 -3.27 -6.66
CA ASP A 82 0.91 -2.50 -7.69
C ASP A 82 0.90 -0.98 -7.41
N THR A 83 1.78 -0.52 -6.53
CA THR A 83 2.03 0.91 -6.32
C THR A 83 3.20 1.40 -7.18
N PHE A 84 3.03 2.54 -7.84
CA PHE A 84 4.04 3.20 -8.67
C PHE A 84 4.38 4.56 -8.09
N ILE A 85 5.66 4.79 -7.74
CA ILE A 85 6.14 6.06 -7.18
C ILE A 85 6.76 6.95 -8.24
N LEU A 86 6.49 8.25 -8.21
CA LEU A 86 7.12 9.22 -9.09
C LEU A 86 8.50 9.67 -8.57
N PRO A 87 9.46 10.01 -9.45
CA PRO A 87 10.79 10.47 -9.03
C PRO A 87 10.75 11.79 -8.27
N THR A 88 9.71 12.58 -8.47
CA THR A 88 9.45 13.87 -7.78
C THR A 88 8.81 13.70 -6.41
N CYS A 89 8.44 12.48 -6.02
CA CYS A 89 7.85 12.22 -4.71
C CYS A 89 8.83 12.64 -3.61
N PRO A 90 8.42 13.55 -2.70
CA PRO A 90 9.26 13.94 -1.58
C PRO A 90 9.62 12.76 -0.69
N ASN A 91 10.77 12.86 -0.01
CA ASN A 91 11.18 11.84 0.95
C ASN A 91 10.27 11.87 2.18
N PHE A 92 9.26 11.00 2.19
CA PHE A 92 8.28 10.91 3.26
C PHE A 92 8.87 10.45 4.60
N PHE A 93 10.02 9.80 4.61
CA PHE A 93 10.73 9.44 5.85
C PHE A 93 11.17 10.68 6.64
N GLU A 94 11.56 11.76 5.95
CA GLU A 94 11.97 13.00 6.62
C GLU A 94 10.80 13.71 7.31
N THR A 95 9.59 13.47 6.85
CA THR A 95 8.38 14.10 7.39
C THR A 95 7.59 13.22 8.35
N SER A 96 7.94 11.94 8.48
CA SER A 96 7.20 10.98 9.32
C SER A 96 7.27 11.30 10.82
N ASN A 97 8.38 11.95 11.28
CA ASN A 97 8.65 12.21 12.71
C ASN A 97 8.61 10.95 13.58
N ASN A 98 9.01 9.80 13.02
CA ASN A 98 8.94 8.49 13.67
C ASN A 98 7.52 8.05 14.09
N MET A 99 6.47 8.65 13.52
CA MET A 99 5.09 8.24 13.72
C MET A 99 4.68 7.17 12.70
N PHE A 100 3.63 6.42 12.99
CA PHE A 100 2.96 5.64 11.96
C PHE A 100 2.28 6.60 10.98
N CYS A 101 2.61 6.49 9.69
CA CYS A 101 2.07 7.39 8.68
C CYS A 101 1.35 6.60 7.61
N ALA A 102 0.14 7.01 7.26
CA ALA A 102 -0.64 6.38 6.20
C ALA A 102 -1.57 7.38 5.51
N VAL A 103 -2.14 6.96 4.38
CA VAL A 103 -3.05 7.77 3.58
C VAL A 103 -4.48 7.29 3.82
N PRO A 104 -5.45 8.18 4.07
CA PRO A 104 -6.85 7.79 4.23
C PRO A 104 -7.35 7.02 3.01
N ASP A 105 -8.07 5.95 3.26
CA ASP A 105 -8.76 5.24 2.19
C ASP A 105 -9.90 6.10 1.65
N ASN A 106 -9.75 6.49 0.40
CA ASN A 106 -10.77 7.26 -0.32
C ASN A 106 -11.71 6.38 -1.13
N GLY A 107 -11.70 5.08 -0.85
CA GLY A 107 -12.54 4.08 -1.43
C GLY A 107 -14.02 4.41 -1.31
N PHE A 108 -14.85 3.47 -1.69
CA PHE A 108 -16.28 3.66 -1.70
C PHE A 108 -16.81 3.90 -0.27
N GLY A 109 -17.02 5.16 0.10
CA GLY A 109 -17.34 5.59 1.46
C GLY A 109 -18.44 4.78 2.17
N PRO A 110 -19.57 4.43 1.52
CA PRO A 110 -20.59 3.55 2.11
C PRO A 110 -20.08 2.16 2.47
N GLN A 111 -19.21 1.56 1.63
CA GLN A 111 -18.62 0.25 1.89
C GLN A 111 -17.66 0.32 3.06
N ILE A 112 -16.75 1.28 3.09
CA ILE A 112 -15.81 1.48 4.19
C ILE A 112 -16.55 1.69 5.51
N ASN A 113 -17.58 2.55 5.53
CA ASN A 113 -18.38 2.76 6.73
C ASN A 113 -19.06 1.47 7.21
N ARG A 114 -19.58 0.66 6.28
CA ARG A 114 -20.15 -0.64 6.63
C ARG A 114 -19.11 -1.56 7.26
N LEU A 115 -17.93 -1.67 6.69
CA LEU A 115 -16.82 -2.46 7.23
C LEU A 115 -16.44 -2.00 8.64
N ILE A 116 -16.30 -0.69 8.86
CA ILE A 116 -16.02 -0.11 10.17
C ILE A 116 -17.10 -0.50 11.19
N GLN A 117 -18.38 -0.38 10.83
CA GLN A 117 -19.48 -0.73 11.74
C GLN A 117 -19.52 -2.22 12.07
N LEU A 118 -19.28 -3.08 11.09
CA LEU A 118 -19.22 -4.53 11.29
C LEU A 118 -18.07 -4.91 12.23
N PHE A 119 -16.88 -4.33 12.04
CA PHE A 119 -15.71 -4.63 12.84
C PHE A 119 -15.85 -4.10 14.27
N LYS A 120 -16.43 -2.90 14.44
CA LYS A 120 -16.80 -2.37 15.78
C LYS A 120 -17.76 -3.31 16.48
N LYS A 121 -18.82 -3.73 15.81
CA LYS A 121 -19.84 -4.59 16.42
C LYS A 121 -19.27 -5.94 16.84
N ALA A 122 -18.35 -6.52 16.05
CA ALA A 122 -17.81 -7.85 16.30
C ALA A 122 -16.73 -7.86 17.40
N TRP A 123 -15.78 -6.91 17.36
CA TRP A 123 -14.56 -7.00 18.18
C TRP A 123 -14.16 -5.70 18.90
N TYR A 124 -14.46 -4.53 18.37
CA TYR A 124 -13.96 -3.25 18.87
C TYR A 124 -15.06 -2.20 19.08
N PRO A 125 -16.04 -2.44 19.97
CA PRO A 125 -17.24 -1.59 20.10
C PRO A 125 -16.93 -0.12 20.44
N ASN A 126 -15.81 0.14 21.11
CA ASN A 126 -15.42 1.47 21.55
C ASN A 126 -14.28 2.08 20.71
N SER A 127 -13.91 1.46 19.58
CA SER A 127 -12.81 1.95 18.75
C SER A 127 -13.10 3.35 18.19
N PRO A 128 -12.11 4.27 18.20
CA PRO A 128 -12.24 5.60 17.61
C PRO A 128 -12.14 5.60 16.08
N VAL A 129 -11.98 4.45 15.43
CA VAL A 129 -11.88 4.35 13.97
C VAL A 129 -13.14 4.91 13.33
N THR A 130 -12.94 5.84 12.41
CA THR A 130 -13.97 6.48 11.58
C THR A 130 -13.53 6.48 10.13
N TRP A 131 -14.37 6.88 9.21
CA TRP A 131 -14.00 7.02 7.80
C TRP A 131 -12.82 8.00 7.59
N ASP A 132 -12.73 9.05 8.40
CA ASP A 132 -11.70 10.08 8.24
C ASP A 132 -10.30 9.61 8.64
N ASN A 133 -10.20 8.61 9.52
CA ASN A 133 -8.94 8.05 9.99
C ASN A 133 -8.69 6.60 9.56
N TYR A 134 -9.58 6.04 8.73
CA TYR A 134 -9.41 4.72 8.14
C TYR A 134 -8.46 4.83 6.94
N PHE A 135 -7.29 4.23 7.04
CA PHE A 135 -6.25 4.32 6.01
C PHE A 135 -6.21 3.09 5.09
N ASN A 136 -5.68 3.30 3.89
CA ASN A 136 -5.40 2.24 2.93
C ASN A 136 -4.07 1.55 3.24
N SER A 137 -4.05 0.21 3.27
CA SER A 137 -2.86 -0.59 3.61
C SER A 137 -1.86 -0.77 2.47
N GLY A 138 -2.12 -0.21 1.29
CA GLY A 138 -1.21 -0.31 0.15
C GLY A 138 0.03 0.60 0.24
N PHE A 139 0.02 1.57 1.16
CA PHE A 139 1.16 2.39 1.49
C PHE A 139 1.07 2.89 2.93
N PHE A 140 2.04 2.55 3.76
CA PHE A 140 2.20 3.14 5.09
C PHE A 140 3.66 3.10 5.56
N VAL A 141 4.03 4.03 6.45
CA VAL A 141 5.37 4.13 7.05
C VAL A 141 5.29 3.72 8.52
N PHE A 142 6.25 2.93 8.96
CA PHE A 142 6.37 2.47 10.34
C PHE A 142 7.84 2.47 10.79
N ASN A 143 8.08 2.22 12.08
CA ASN A 143 9.42 2.10 12.65
C ASN A 143 9.46 0.99 13.71
N LYS A 144 10.58 0.83 14.40
CA LYS A 144 10.78 -0.22 15.41
C LYS A 144 9.78 -0.17 16.58
N SER A 145 9.25 1.01 16.91
CA SER A 145 8.28 1.14 18.01
C SER A 145 6.90 0.54 17.68
N HIS A 146 6.64 0.22 16.40
CA HIS A 146 5.39 -0.39 15.94
C HIS A 146 5.47 -1.93 15.83
N LYS A 147 6.48 -2.57 16.43
CA LYS A 147 6.59 -4.04 16.44
C LYS A 147 5.35 -4.71 17.03
N ASP A 148 4.83 -4.17 18.11
CA ASP A 148 3.64 -4.65 18.80
C ASP A 148 2.38 -4.59 17.94
N LEU A 149 2.27 -3.60 17.03
CA LEU A 149 1.18 -3.51 16.06
C LEU A 149 1.14 -4.76 15.17
N PHE A 150 2.27 -5.16 14.58
CA PHE A 150 2.34 -6.33 13.72
C PHE A 150 2.03 -7.61 14.51
N ALA A 151 2.66 -7.78 15.67
CA ALA A 151 2.40 -8.93 16.55
C ALA A 151 0.93 -9.05 16.94
N LYS A 152 0.28 -7.91 17.26
CA LYS A 152 -1.13 -7.89 17.64
C LYS A 152 -2.06 -8.12 16.45
N CYS A 153 -1.70 -7.67 15.25
CA CYS A 153 -2.43 -8.00 14.01
C CYS A 153 -2.41 -9.51 13.74
N ILE A 154 -1.25 -10.16 13.88
CA ILE A 154 -1.10 -11.61 13.75
C ILE A 154 -1.96 -12.33 14.80
N GLU A 155 -1.82 -11.96 16.07
CA GLU A 155 -2.61 -12.54 17.17
C GLU A 155 -4.11 -12.41 16.90
N PHE A 156 -4.56 -11.23 16.47
CA PHE A 156 -5.97 -11.00 16.14
C PHE A 156 -6.43 -11.92 15.00
N TYR A 157 -5.65 -11.98 13.91
CA TYR A 157 -5.97 -12.80 12.75
C TYR A 157 -6.08 -14.28 13.14
N GLU A 158 -5.07 -14.83 13.84
CA GLU A 158 -5.05 -16.25 14.23
C GLU A 158 -6.19 -16.63 15.17
N ASN A 159 -6.56 -15.73 16.09
CA ASN A 159 -7.64 -15.98 17.04
C ASN A 159 -9.04 -15.88 16.42
N ASN A 160 -9.19 -15.13 15.32
CA ASN A 160 -10.50 -14.81 14.72
C ASN A 160 -10.63 -15.24 13.25
N LYS A 161 -9.70 -16.04 12.73
CA LYS A 161 -9.64 -16.38 11.30
C LYS A 161 -10.92 -17.02 10.74
N ASN A 162 -11.64 -17.81 11.54
CA ASN A 162 -12.88 -18.46 11.08
C ASN A 162 -14.01 -17.44 10.92
N GLU A 163 -14.20 -16.56 11.90
CA GLU A 163 -15.17 -15.48 11.87
C GLU A 163 -14.81 -14.49 10.78
N PHE A 164 -13.53 -14.17 10.67
CA PHE A 164 -12.98 -13.28 9.66
C PHE A 164 -13.21 -13.82 8.25
N ALA A 165 -12.99 -15.13 8.02
CA ALA A 165 -13.25 -15.76 6.73
C ALA A 165 -14.73 -15.72 6.31
N VAL A 166 -15.66 -15.81 7.26
CA VAL A 166 -17.08 -15.69 7.00
C VAL A 166 -17.44 -14.26 6.60
N LEU A 167 -16.94 -13.28 7.34
CA LEU A 167 -17.19 -11.85 7.08
C LEU A 167 -16.47 -11.38 5.81
N ASN A 168 -15.25 -11.84 5.56
CA ASN A 168 -14.48 -11.49 4.37
C ASN A 168 -15.20 -11.88 3.07
N LYS A 169 -15.81 -13.06 3.01
CA LYS A 169 -16.60 -13.48 1.84
C LYS A 169 -17.81 -12.60 1.55
N ALA A 170 -18.38 -12.02 2.60
CA ALA A 170 -19.59 -11.21 2.48
C ALA A 170 -19.29 -9.70 2.26
N ASP A 171 -18.20 -9.21 2.82
CA ASP A 171 -17.98 -7.77 3.00
C ASP A 171 -16.57 -7.28 2.62
N ASP A 172 -15.74 -8.13 2.01
CA ASP A 172 -14.37 -7.80 1.55
C ASP A 172 -13.44 -7.28 2.67
N LEU A 173 -13.60 -7.83 3.87
CA LEU A 173 -12.71 -7.58 5.00
C LEU A 173 -11.32 -8.15 4.70
N ASN A 174 -10.28 -7.34 4.89
CA ASN A 174 -8.90 -7.70 4.59
C ASN A 174 -7.93 -7.23 5.69
N ASP A 175 -6.64 -7.39 5.45
CA ASP A 175 -5.55 -6.93 6.31
C ASP A 175 -5.69 -5.45 6.69
N GLN A 176 -6.14 -4.61 5.78
CA GLN A 176 -6.34 -3.18 5.97
C GLN A 176 -7.24 -2.89 7.18
N THR A 177 -8.35 -3.61 7.33
CA THR A 177 -9.26 -3.40 8.45
C THR A 177 -8.60 -3.77 9.78
N ILE A 178 -7.84 -4.87 9.80
CA ILE A 178 -7.12 -5.30 11.02
C ILE A 178 -6.11 -4.24 11.44
N PHE A 179 -5.25 -3.78 10.51
CA PHE A 179 -4.26 -2.73 10.80
C PHE A 179 -4.90 -1.46 11.36
N ASN A 180 -6.00 -1.02 10.78
CA ASN A 180 -6.70 0.18 11.22
C ASN A 180 -7.20 0.07 12.67
N PHE A 181 -7.83 -1.05 13.01
CA PHE A 181 -8.40 -1.21 14.34
C PHE A 181 -7.35 -1.49 15.40
N VAL A 182 -6.37 -2.34 15.11
CA VAL A 182 -5.31 -2.68 16.06
C VAL A 182 -4.40 -1.49 16.34
N LEU A 183 -4.08 -0.66 15.33
CA LEU A 183 -3.29 0.56 15.51
C LEU A 183 -3.92 1.48 16.59
N HIS A 184 -5.22 1.72 16.48
CA HIS A 184 -5.93 2.58 17.42
C HIS A 184 -6.17 1.92 18.78
N ASP A 185 -6.34 0.60 18.83
CA ASP A 185 -6.50 -0.15 20.09
C ASP A 185 -5.23 -0.10 20.94
N LEU A 186 -4.07 -0.14 20.29
CA LEU A 186 -2.76 0.01 20.94
C LEU A 186 -2.43 1.47 21.32
N GLY A 187 -3.22 2.43 20.87
CA GLY A 187 -3.01 3.85 21.15
C GLY A 187 -1.85 4.47 20.36
N HIS A 188 -1.42 3.84 19.27
CA HIS A 188 -0.43 4.46 18.39
C HIS A 188 -0.98 5.68 17.68
N GLU A 189 -0.15 6.72 17.59
CA GLU A 189 -0.50 7.94 16.86
C GLU A 189 -0.41 7.71 15.34
N LEU A 190 -1.49 8.04 14.64
CA LEU A 190 -1.57 8.01 13.19
C LEU A 190 -1.34 9.41 12.61
N LYS A 191 -0.27 9.58 11.86
CA LYS A 191 -0.06 10.75 11.01
C LYS A 191 -0.69 10.54 9.65
N ILE A 192 -1.70 11.32 9.35
CA ILE A 192 -2.36 11.31 8.05
C ILE A 192 -1.47 12.02 7.02
N LEU A 193 -1.11 11.32 5.96
CA LEU A 193 -0.40 11.85 4.80
C LEU A 193 -1.39 12.38 3.75
N PRO A 194 -0.95 13.34 2.92
CA PRO A 194 -1.75 13.82 1.79
C PRO A 194 -2.16 12.68 0.84
N ARG A 195 -3.34 12.80 0.25
CA ARG A 195 -3.89 11.82 -0.70
C ARG A 195 -3.00 11.53 -1.90
N SER A 196 -2.14 12.49 -2.28
CA SER A 196 -1.16 12.31 -3.35
C SER A 196 -0.18 11.15 -3.13
N TYR A 197 -0.03 10.66 -1.90
CA TYR A 197 0.85 9.53 -1.57
C TYR A 197 0.20 8.15 -1.74
N ASN A 198 -1.08 8.06 -2.11
CA ASN A 198 -1.72 6.78 -2.43
C ASN A 198 -3.00 7.03 -3.24
N VAL A 199 -2.83 7.34 -4.53
CA VAL A 199 -3.95 7.66 -5.43
C VAL A 199 -4.42 6.38 -6.10
N LEU A 200 -5.64 5.96 -5.75
CA LEU A 200 -6.25 4.74 -6.28
C LEU A 200 -6.66 4.90 -7.76
N ASP A 201 -6.62 3.81 -8.52
CA ASP A 201 -6.80 3.79 -9.99
C ASP A 201 -8.13 4.38 -10.47
N TRP A 202 -9.22 4.10 -9.76
CA TRP A 202 -10.54 4.61 -10.14
C TRP A 202 -10.66 6.13 -10.08
N HIS A 203 -9.78 6.79 -9.30
CA HIS A 203 -9.55 8.22 -9.38
C HIS A 203 -8.58 8.59 -10.52
N CYS A 204 -7.75 7.64 -10.96
CA CYS A 204 -6.64 7.88 -11.88
C CYS A 204 -6.99 7.62 -13.35
N LYS A 205 -8.04 6.85 -13.67
CA LYS A 205 -8.37 6.49 -15.07
C LYS A 205 -8.44 7.69 -16.01
N ASN A 206 -8.91 8.82 -15.52
CA ASN A 206 -8.96 10.05 -16.29
C ASN A 206 -7.59 10.71 -16.50
N PHE A 207 -6.58 10.42 -15.66
CA PHE A 207 -5.23 10.97 -15.81
C PHE A 207 -4.46 10.35 -16.97
N PHE A 208 -4.83 9.14 -17.37
CA PHE A 208 -4.21 8.44 -18.51
C PHE A 208 -4.96 8.68 -19.83
N ALA A 209 -6.06 9.43 -19.80
CA ALA A 209 -6.78 9.79 -21.01
C ALA A 209 -5.97 10.83 -21.80
N THR A 210 -5.78 10.56 -23.08
CA THR A 210 -5.20 11.51 -24.02
C THR A 210 -6.30 12.46 -24.48
N TYR A 211 -6.13 13.75 -24.23
CA TYR A 211 -7.05 14.78 -24.70
C TYR A 211 -6.47 15.46 -25.94
N ILE A 212 -7.32 15.72 -26.91
CA ILE A 212 -7.00 16.59 -28.04
C ILE A 212 -7.69 17.93 -27.75
N ASP A 213 -6.90 19.01 -27.65
CA ASP A 213 -7.45 20.34 -27.43
C ASP A 213 -8.18 20.89 -28.68
N GLU A 214 -8.84 22.03 -28.53
CA GLU A 214 -9.57 22.69 -29.64
C GLU A 214 -8.67 23.08 -30.82
N LYS A 215 -7.34 23.06 -30.64
CA LYS A 215 -6.33 23.32 -31.67
C LYS A 215 -5.73 22.06 -32.27
N GLY A 216 -6.28 20.88 -31.93
CA GLY A 216 -5.80 19.59 -32.41
C GLY A 216 -4.47 19.14 -31.78
N ARG A 217 -4.04 19.73 -30.65
CA ARG A 217 -2.82 19.35 -29.94
C ARG A 217 -3.14 18.25 -28.94
N THR A 218 -2.31 17.23 -28.92
CA THR A 218 -2.37 16.21 -27.88
C THR A 218 -1.94 16.81 -26.56
N ILE A 219 -2.85 16.88 -25.60
CA ILE A 219 -2.54 17.25 -24.21
C ILE A 219 -2.19 15.96 -23.50
N ASN A 220 -0.94 15.84 -23.08
CA ASN A 220 -0.49 14.75 -22.23
C ASN A 220 -0.81 15.10 -20.78
N ALA A 221 -1.55 14.22 -20.09
CA ALA A 221 -1.83 14.37 -18.67
C ALA A 221 -0.55 14.30 -17.78
N ALA A 222 0.60 13.89 -18.35
CA ALA A 222 1.85 13.70 -17.60
C ALA A 222 2.28 14.94 -16.80
N ASP A 223 2.08 16.15 -17.33
CA ASP A 223 2.47 17.39 -16.62
C ASP A 223 1.55 17.65 -15.41
N SER A 224 0.24 17.46 -15.56
CA SER A 224 -0.71 17.57 -14.44
C SER A 224 -0.49 16.48 -13.39
N ILE A 225 -0.09 15.28 -13.82
CA ILE A 225 0.26 14.16 -12.94
C ILE A 225 1.48 14.51 -12.09
N ARG A 226 2.54 15.05 -12.72
CA ARG A 226 3.82 15.35 -12.05
C ARG A 226 3.65 16.29 -10.85
N ASP A 227 2.77 17.25 -10.96
CA ASP A 227 2.57 18.28 -9.94
C ASP A 227 1.57 17.89 -8.84
N SER A 228 0.81 16.81 -9.04
CA SER A 228 -0.35 16.49 -8.21
C SER A 228 -0.28 15.14 -7.51
N ILE A 229 0.52 14.21 -8.00
CA ILE A 229 0.56 12.82 -7.53
C ILE A 229 1.99 12.43 -7.17
N ASN A 230 2.14 11.73 -6.05
CA ASN A 230 3.40 11.18 -5.59
C ASN A 230 3.47 9.66 -5.82
N ILE A 231 2.39 8.95 -5.47
CA ILE A 231 2.29 7.50 -5.59
C ILE A 231 0.93 7.14 -6.19
N PHE A 232 0.96 6.37 -7.26
CA PHE A 232 -0.21 5.69 -7.84
C PHE A 232 -0.38 4.31 -7.22
N HIS A 233 -1.59 3.94 -6.91
CA HIS A 233 -1.96 2.57 -6.54
C HIS A 233 -2.84 2.01 -7.65
N LEU A 234 -2.23 1.18 -8.50
CA LEU A 234 -2.82 0.69 -9.74
C LEU A 234 -3.73 -0.53 -9.48
N THR A 235 -4.77 -0.33 -8.68
CA THR A 235 -5.81 -1.35 -8.47
C THR A 235 -6.63 -1.54 -9.76
N GLY A 236 -7.32 -2.66 -9.94
CA GLY A 236 -8.20 -2.86 -11.11
C GLY A 236 -7.76 -3.98 -12.05
N ASP A 237 -8.15 -3.92 -13.33
CA ASP A 237 -7.84 -4.97 -14.30
C ASP A 237 -6.38 -4.94 -14.78
N TYR A 238 -5.84 -6.10 -15.15
CA TYR A 238 -4.44 -6.26 -15.55
C TYR A 238 -4.07 -5.47 -16.82
N GLY A 239 -5.00 -5.32 -17.77
CA GLY A 239 -4.76 -4.55 -18.99
C GLY A 239 -4.47 -3.09 -18.68
N PHE A 240 -5.34 -2.47 -17.89
CA PHE A 240 -5.16 -1.10 -17.42
C PHE A 240 -3.87 -0.93 -16.61
N ARG A 241 -3.55 -1.84 -15.69
CA ARG A 241 -2.32 -1.78 -14.88
C ARG A 241 -1.06 -1.80 -15.75
N ASN A 242 -1.01 -2.68 -16.75
CA ASN A 242 0.12 -2.79 -17.67
C ASN A 242 0.30 -1.51 -18.49
N ASP A 243 -0.77 -0.98 -19.08
CA ASP A 243 -0.73 0.23 -19.89
C ASP A 243 -0.35 1.45 -19.07
N ALA A 244 -0.98 1.64 -17.90
CA ALA A 244 -0.72 2.74 -17.00
C ALA A 244 0.72 2.74 -16.47
N SER A 245 1.21 1.59 -16.00
CA SER A 245 2.58 1.48 -15.47
C SER A 245 3.63 1.69 -16.56
N SER A 246 3.39 1.20 -17.79
CA SER A 246 4.28 1.40 -18.92
C SER A 246 4.34 2.86 -19.35
N PHE A 247 3.19 3.54 -19.36
CA PHE A 247 3.12 4.98 -19.59
C PHE A 247 3.89 5.77 -18.53
N LEU A 248 3.67 5.45 -17.25
CA LEU A 248 4.35 6.13 -16.14
C LEU A 248 5.86 5.91 -16.21
N LEU A 249 6.32 4.68 -16.43
CA LEU A 249 7.75 4.38 -16.49
C LEU A 249 8.43 5.14 -17.62
N SER A 250 7.86 5.12 -18.83
CA SER A 250 8.45 5.78 -20.01
C SER A 250 8.48 7.31 -19.88
N ASN A 251 7.51 7.92 -19.20
CA ASN A 251 7.42 9.39 -19.09
C ASN A 251 8.20 9.95 -17.90
N PHE A 252 8.32 9.21 -16.79
CA PHE A 252 8.93 9.70 -15.56
C PHE A 252 10.31 9.09 -15.27
N TYR A 253 10.63 7.95 -15.86
CA TYR A 253 11.92 7.29 -15.73
C TYR A 253 12.51 6.90 -17.11
N PRO A 254 12.73 7.84 -18.03
CA PRO A 254 13.11 7.54 -19.42
C PRO A 254 14.46 6.82 -19.58
N ASN A 255 15.26 6.76 -18.50
CA ASN A 255 16.57 6.08 -18.47
C ASN A 255 16.59 4.89 -17.49
N ALA A 256 15.43 4.34 -17.13
CA ALA A 256 15.29 3.23 -16.19
C ALA A 256 15.52 1.86 -16.87
#